data_1187392e86aa317985542aaa7ae74bdd
#
_entry.id   1187392e86aa317985542aaa7ae74bdd
#
_cell.length_a   1.000
_cell.length_b   1.000
_cell.length_c   1.000
_cell.angle_alpha   90.00
_cell.angle_beta   90.00
_cell.angle_gamma   90.00
#
_symmetry.space_group_name_H-M   'P 1'
#
loop_
_entity.id
_entity.type
_entity.pdbx_description
1 polymer ?
#
loop_
_entity_poly.entity_id
_entity_poly.type
_entity_poly.pdbx_seq_one_letter_code
_entity_poly.pdbx_strand_id
1 'polypeptide(L)'
;MDFEQAVNTILPGKYRHFKGKEYEVLYVAKHSETSEPMVVYRALYGDEDVWVRPAGMWNETVEIDGIEHPRFSRIADAIHNWDDA
;
A
#
# COMPACT_ATOMS: atom_id res chain seq x y z
N MET A 1 10.03 -5.53 -8.68
CA MET A 1 9.92 -6.01 -7.27
C MET A 1 9.29 -7.39 -7.30
N ASP A 2 9.97 -8.39 -6.73
CA ASP A 2 9.37 -9.73 -6.64
C ASP A 2 8.41 -9.80 -5.43
N PHE A 3 7.71 -10.93 -5.31
CA PHE A 3 6.68 -11.08 -4.28
C PHE A 3 7.27 -11.04 -2.87
N GLU A 4 8.40 -11.70 -2.65
CA GLU A 4 9.04 -11.72 -1.34
C GLU A 4 9.49 -10.31 -0.92
N GLN A 5 10.09 -9.57 -1.84
CA GLN A 5 10.48 -8.18 -1.59
C GLN A 5 9.26 -7.32 -1.26
N ALA A 6 8.16 -7.51 -2.00
CA ALA A 6 6.95 -6.74 -1.76
C ALA A 6 6.36 -7.01 -0.37
N VAL A 7 6.28 -8.29 0.03
CA VAL A 7 5.77 -8.67 1.35
C VAL A 7 6.64 -8.08 2.46
N ASN A 8 7.95 -8.07 2.28
CA ASN A 8 8.87 -7.58 3.30
C ASN A 8 8.97 -6.05 3.34
N THR A 9 8.60 -5.37 2.25
CA THR A 9 8.72 -3.92 2.13
C THR A 9 7.41 -3.21 2.42
N ILE A 10 6.29 -3.74 1.91
CA ILE A 10 4.98 -3.10 2.02
C ILE A 10 4.19 -3.83 3.10
N LEU A 11 4.40 -3.42 4.35
CA LEU A 11 3.75 -4.03 5.51
C LEU A 11 2.30 -3.59 5.60
N PRO A 12 1.40 -4.45 6.11
CA PRO A 12 0.04 -4.03 6.42
C PRO A 12 0.05 -2.83 7.36
N GLY A 13 -0.90 -1.94 7.20
CA GLY A 13 -0.99 -0.78 8.05
C GLY A 13 -1.58 0.42 7.34
N LYS A 14 -1.56 1.54 8.03
CA LYS A 14 -2.10 2.80 7.53
C LYS A 14 -1.01 3.58 6.82
N TYR A 15 -1.33 4.04 5.61
CA TYR A 15 -0.41 4.81 4.78
C TYR A 15 -1.05 6.14 4.39
N ARG A 16 -0.20 7.15 4.22
CA ARG A 16 -0.64 8.45 3.68
C ARG A 16 -0.03 8.63 2.30
N HIS A 17 -0.88 8.96 1.33
CA HIS A 17 -0.45 9.37 -0.01
C HIS A 17 0.17 10.77 0.08
N PHE A 18 1.18 11.07 -0.76
CA PHE A 18 1.84 12.37 -0.71
C PHE A 18 0.88 13.56 -0.88
N LYS A 19 -0.28 13.35 -1.47
CA LYS A 19 -1.34 14.36 -1.60
C LYS A 19 -2.25 14.46 -0.38
N GLY A 20 -2.04 13.63 0.64
CA GLY A 20 -2.70 13.73 1.93
C GLY A 20 -3.77 12.71 2.26
N LYS A 21 -4.35 12.04 1.27
CA LYS A 21 -5.37 11.02 1.54
C LYS A 21 -4.74 9.77 2.15
N GLU A 22 -5.52 9.07 2.98
CA GLU A 22 -5.04 7.92 3.73
C GLU A 22 -5.69 6.62 3.28
N TYR A 23 -4.93 5.55 3.43
CA TYR A 23 -5.30 4.21 2.98
C TYR A 23 -4.79 3.17 3.98
N GLU A 24 -5.47 2.03 4.02
CA GLU A 24 -4.99 0.87 4.78
C GLU A 24 -4.56 -0.22 3.83
N VAL A 25 -3.30 -0.65 3.93
CA VAL A 25 -2.81 -1.84 3.23
C VAL A 25 -3.30 -3.05 4.00
N LEU A 26 -4.02 -3.93 3.32
CA LEU A 26 -4.59 -5.15 3.89
C LEU A 26 -3.69 -6.35 3.63
N TYR A 27 -3.25 -6.52 2.39
CA TYR A 27 -2.47 -7.67 1.95
C TYR A 27 -1.54 -7.28 0.81
N VAL A 28 -0.48 -8.07 0.63
CA VAL A 28 0.22 -8.17 -0.63
C VAL A 28 -0.14 -9.52 -1.22
N ALA A 29 -0.68 -9.51 -2.44
CA ALA A 29 -1.18 -10.70 -3.12
C ALA A 29 -0.48 -10.87 -4.46
N LYS A 30 -0.72 -11.99 -5.13
CA LYS A 30 -0.21 -12.25 -6.49
C LYS A 30 -1.32 -12.05 -7.50
N HIS A 31 -1.01 -11.40 -8.60
CA HIS A 31 -1.91 -11.35 -9.75
C HIS A 31 -2.12 -12.77 -10.27
N SER A 32 -3.38 -13.17 -10.46
CA SER A 32 -3.71 -14.55 -10.79
C SER A 32 -3.14 -15.03 -12.14
N GLU A 33 -2.91 -14.12 -13.08
CA GLU A 33 -2.41 -14.47 -14.41
C GLU A 33 -0.90 -14.31 -14.55
N THR A 34 -0.33 -13.29 -13.93
CA THR A 34 1.08 -12.91 -14.14
C THR A 34 1.97 -13.22 -12.95
N SER A 35 1.38 -13.51 -11.78
CA SER A 35 2.08 -13.63 -10.49
C SER A 35 2.75 -12.33 -10.03
N GLU A 36 2.44 -11.20 -10.66
CA GLU A 36 2.94 -9.90 -10.24
C GLU A 36 2.46 -9.57 -8.83
N PRO A 37 3.34 -9.09 -7.94
CA PRO A 37 2.90 -8.69 -6.60
C PRO A 37 1.98 -7.47 -6.68
N MET A 38 0.85 -7.56 -5.97
CA MET A 38 -0.20 -6.54 -5.94
C MET A 38 -0.46 -6.13 -4.51
N VAL A 39 -0.63 -4.83 -4.28
CA VAL A 39 -1.06 -4.31 -2.98
C VAL A 39 -2.59 -4.26 -2.97
N VAL A 40 -3.19 -4.89 -1.97
CA VAL A 40 -4.64 -4.84 -1.71
C VAL A 40 -4.84 -3.84 -0.58
N TYR A 41 -5.57 -2.78 -0.84
CA TYR A 41 -5.70 -1.68 0.11
C TYR A 41 -7.11 -1.10 0.11
N ARG A 42 -7.48 -0.49 1.24
CA ARG A 42 -8.77 0.18 1.42
C ARG A 42 -8.55 1.68 1.49
N ALA A 43 -9.37 2.45 0.79
CA ALA A 43 -9.41 3.90 0.97
C ALA A 43 -10.04 4.21 2.34
N LEU A 44 -9.43 5.12 3.11
CA LEU A 44 -9.95 5.56 4.40
C LEU A 44 -10.74 6.87 4.25
N TYR A 45 -11.45 6.98 3.15
CA TYR A 45 -12.32 8.12 2.83
C TYR A 45 -13.40 7.64 1.84
N GLY A 46 -14.42 8.46 1.66
CA GLY A 46 -15.51 8.15 0.73
C GLY A 46 -16.23 6.85 1.11
N ASP A 47 -16.44 5.98 0.14
CA ASP A 47 -17.12 4.70 0.33
C ASP A 47 -16.22 3.61 0.91
N GLU A 48 -14.96 3.93 1.18
CA GLU A 48 -13.97 3.00 1.73
C GLU A 48 -13.82 1.72 0.91
N ASP A 49 -13.84 1.87 -0.40
CA ASP A 49 -13.68 0.74 -1.32
C ASP A 49 -12.30 0.12 -1.21
N VAL A 50 -12.23 -1.17 -1.54
CA VAL A 50 -10.98 -1.93 -1.59
C VAL A 50 -10.50 -1.98 -3.03
N TRP A 51 -9.22 -1.67 -3.23
CA TRP A 51 -8.57 -1.56 -4.53
C TRP A 51 -7.31 -2.41 -4.57
N VAL A 52 -6.82 -2.65 -5.77
CA VAL A 52 -5.52 -3.28 -5.98
C VAL A 52 -4.63 -2.38 -6.85
N ARG A 53 -3.32 -2.43 -6.58
CA ARG A 53 -2.32 -1.68 -7.35
C ARG A 53 -1.04 -2.50 -7.41
N PRO A 54 -0.33 -2.54 -8.55
CA PRO A 54 0.97 -3.21 -8.60
C PRO A 54 1.91 -2.70 -7.51
N ALA A 55 2.62 -3.61 -6.84
CA ALA A 55 3.50 -3.24 -5.73
C ALA A 55 4.60 -2.28 -6.16
N GLY A 56 5.13 -2.44 -7.38
CA GLY A 56 6.12 -1.52 -7.92
C GLY A 56 5.62 -0.09 -8.03
N MET A 57 4.35 0.08 -8.40
CA MET A 57 3.72 1.41 -8.48
C MET A 57 3.43 1.98 -7.10
N TRP A 58 3.09 1.12 -6.14
CA TRP A 58 2.87 1.56 -4.76
C TRP A 58 4.15 2.12 -4.15
N ASN A 59 5.28 1.49 -4.43
CA ASN A 59 6.57 1.81 -3.82
C ASN A 59 7.37 2.87 -4.61
N GLU A 60 6.74 3.57 -5.56
CA GLU A 60 7.40 4.63 -6.31
C GLU A 60 7.62 5.88 -5.46
N THR A 61 8.65 6.64 -5.82
CA THR A 61 8.86 7.98 -5.28
C THR A 61 8.32 9.03 -6.25
N VAL A 62 8.00 10.20 -5.72
CA VAL A 62 7.60 11.37 -6.49
C VAL A 62 8.54 12.52 -6.14
N GLU A 63 8.82 13.40 -7.11
CA GLU A 63 9.66 14.56 -6.88
C GLU A 63 8.77 15.80 -6.74
N ILE A 64 8.95 16.53 -5.63
CA ILE A 64 8.24 17.78 -5.36
C ILE A 64 9.29 18.81 -4.98
N ASP A 65 9.36 19.90 -5.76
CA ASP A 65 10.33 20.99 -5.53
C ASP A 65 11.79 20.49 -5.43
N GLY A 66 12.14 19.50 -6.25
CA GLY A 66 13.47 18.91 -6.29
C GLY A 66 13.76 17.90 -5.20
N ILE A 67 12.78 17.58 -4.36
CA ILE A 67 12.95 16.64 -3.25
C ILE A 67 12.12 15.38 -3.53
N GLU A 68 12.75 14.21 -3.38
CA GLU A 68 12.05 12.94 -3.53
C GLU A 68 11.25 12.61 -2.29
N HIS A 69 10.00 12.22 -2.50
CA HIS A 69 9.09 11.75 -1.46
C HIS A 69 8.54 10.39 -1.83
N PRO A 70 8.31 9.49 -0.88
CA PRO A 70 7.58 8.26 -1.19
C PRO A 70 6.15 8.61 -1.60
N ARG A 71 5.62 7.91 -2.60
CA ARG A 71 4.23 8.10 -3.02
C ARG A 71 3.28 7.81 -1.85
N PHE A 72 3.57 6.77 -1.08
CA PHE A 72 2.84 6.40 0.13
C PHE A 72 3.82 6.24 1.29
N SER A 73 3.50 6.78 2.45
CA SER A 73 4.31 6.65 3.66
C SER A 73 3.50 5.94 4.74
N ARG A 74 4.07 4.90 5.36
CA ARG A 74 3.43 4.18 6.45
C ARG A 74 3.40 5.06 7.68
N ILE A 75 2.23 5.22 8.31
CA ILE A 75 2.03 6.13 9.44
C ILE A 75 1.51 5.42 10.69
N ALA A 76 0.99 4.20 10.57
CA ALA A 76 0.46 3.47 11.72
C ALA A 76 0.37 1.98 11.38
N ASP A 77 0.21 1.16 12.43
CA ASP A 77 -0.06 -0.26 12.30
C ASP A 77 -1.45 -0.50 11.70
N ALA A 78 -1.72 -1.74 11.29
CA ALA A 78 -3.00 -2.11 10.71
C ALA A 78 -4.15 -1.76 11.68
N ILE A 79 -5.23 -1.21 11.11
CA ILE A 79 -6.42 -0.85 11.88
C ILE A 79 -7.11 -2.11 12.40
N HIS A 80 -7.10 -3.17 11.58
CA HIS A 80 -7.71 -4.44 11.95
C HIS A 80 -6.64 -5.41 12.43
N ASN A 81 -6.90 -6.00 13.58
CA ASN A 81 -6.05 -7.07 14.10
C ASN A 81 -6.87 -8.37 14.06
N TRP A 82 -6.56 -9.20 13.09
CA TRP A 82 -7.28 -10.45 12.87
C TRP A 82 -7.08 -11.45 14.03
N ASP A 83 -6.00 -11.29 14.80
CA ASP A 83 -5.71 -12.17 15.94
C ASP A 83 -6.60 -11.86 17.14
N ASP A 84 -7.22 -10.69 17.18
CA ASP A 84 -8.12 -10.27 18.26
C ASP A 84 -9.60 -10.59 17.96
N ALA A 85 -9.86 -11.22 16.85
CA ALA A 85 -11.23 -11.52 16.44
C ALA A 85 -11.88 -12.60 17.29
#